data_6cb03700611f1f3dd967be02123512ad
#
_entry.id   6cb03700611f1f3dd967be02123512ad
#
_cell.length_a   1.000
_cell.length_b   1.000
_cell.length_c   1.000
_cell.angle_alpha   90.00
_cell.angle_beta   90.00
_cell.angle_gamma   90.00
#
_symmetry.space_group_name_H-M   'P 1'
#
loop_
_entity.id
_entity.type
_entity.pdbx_description
1 polymer ?
#
loop_
_entity_poly.entity_id
_entity_poly.type
_entity_poly.pdbx_seq_one_letter_code
_entity_poly.pdbx_strand_id
1 'polypeptide(L)'
;MRIRFQANKPVITRALNARRRIALFFARYSVLIILSALMGCATDTTIYVESTNQNSRIDFIVIHATSENFSESLRLLTTRTSNPVSSHYLVPELNDPSYALASLRVHSLVPENRRAWHAGVSYWREEVGLNDRSIGIEVVNEFKCSETQLPVSEIQLDEVECDFPSYSDEQIELLVGLLNSILSRYPNINPIDIVGHSDIAIMRKSDPGPLFPWEKLYEQGIGAWPDELLKEKHRAQFSSARPSATRIQKALLALGYQIEITGELDPQSTYALRAFQLHFRPSDYSGEVDVETVAILWSLLEQYMPMGLADL
;
A
#
# COMPACT_ATOMS: atom_id res chain seq x y z
N MET A 1 44.93 -78.44 -48.32
CA MET A 1 44.16 -78.56 -47.12
C MET A 1 44.82 -77.68 -46.03
N ARG A 2 44.34 -76.44 -45.80
CA ARG A 2 44.93 -75.49 -44.85
C ARG A 2 43.98 -75.38 -43.67
N ILE A 3 44.46 -75.81 -42.49
CA ILE A 3 43.74 -75.73 -41.21
C ILE A 3 44.07 -74.38 -40.63
N ARG A 4 43.04 -73.54 -40.34
CA ARG A 4 43.16 -72.26 -39.58
C ARG A 4 42.98 -72.54 -38.06
N PHE A 5 44.00 -72.27 -37.28
CA PHE A 5 43.87 -72.20 -35.84
C PHE A 5 43.25 -70.88 -35.44
N GLN A 6 42.17 -70.95 -34.69
CA GLN A 6 41.54 -69.79 -34.03
C GLN A 6 42.14 -69.67 -32.60
N ALA A 7 42.79 -68.56 -32.35
CA ALA A 7 43.39 -68.30 -31.03
C ALA A 7 42.28 -67.81 -30.05
N ASN A 8 42.07 -68.57 -28.97
CA ASN A 8 41.22 -68.17 -27.86
C ASN A 8 41.90 -67.06 -27.08
N LYS A 9 41.25 -65.87 -26.94
CA LYS A 9 41.69 -64.77 -26.07
C LYS A 9 41.51 -65.18 -24.62
N PRO A 10 42.44 -64.84 -23.70
CA PRO A 10 42.44 -65.36 -22.34
C PRO A 10 41.34 -64.68 -21.49
N VAL A 11 40.69 -65.46 -20.64
CA VAL A 11 39.61 -65.12 -19.66
C VAL A 11 40.04 -64.06 -18.67
N ILE A 12 41.32 -63.78 -18.54
CA ILE A 12 41.95 -62.85 -17.54
C ILE A 12 41.53 -61.38 -17.78
N THR A 13 41.29 -60.97 -19.03
CA THR A 13 40.90 -59.55 -19.30
C THR A 13 39.47 -59.21 -18.88
N ARG A 14 38.56 -60.16 -18.73
CA ARG A 14 37.20 -59.93 -18.25
C ARG A 14 37.13 -59.69 -16.73
N ALA A 15 37.98 -60.36 -15.95
CA ALA A 15 38.02 -60.24 -14.47
C ALA A 15 38.61 -58.88 -14.02
N LEU A 16 39.59 -58.36 -14.74
CA LEU A 16 40.20 -57.04 -14.45
C LEU A 16 39.22 -55.86 -14.75
N ASN A 17 38.44 -55.97 -15.80
CA ASN A 17 37.46 -54.93 -16.12
C ASN A 17 36.24 -54.93 -15.18
N ALA A 18 35.84 -56.09 -14.64
CA ALA A 18 34.81 -56.21 -13.63
C ALA A 18 35.23 -55.56 -12.28
N ARG A 19 36.45 -55.86 -11.82
CA ARG A 19 37.01 -55.26 -10.59
C ARG A 19 37.18 -53.75 -10.72
N ARG A 20 37.58 -53.21 -11.85
CA ARG A 20 37.72 -51.78 -12.08
C ARG A 20 36.36 -51.07 -12.11
N ARG A 21 35.30 -51.69 -12.66
CA ARG A 21 33.94 -51.16 -12.61
C ARG A 21 33.32 -51.14 -11.23
N ILE A 22 33.59 -52.19 -10.42
CA ILE A 22 33.12 -52.26 -9.03
C ILE A 22 33.85 -51.22 -8.16
N ALA A 23 35.16 -51.04 -8.31
CA ALA A 23 35.91 -50.03 -7.57
C ALA A 23 35.46 -48.57 -7.92
N LEU A 24 35.15 -48.29 -9.21
CA LEU A 24 34.62 -46.99 -9.61
C LEU A 24 33.20 -46.77 -9.14
N PHE A 25 32.39 -47.81 -8.96
CA PHE A 25 31.02 -47.71 -8.44
C PHE A 25 31.08 -47.39 -6.95
N PHE A 26 31.89 -48.07 -6.17
CA PHE A 26 32.08 -47.76 -4.72
C PHE A 26 32.71 -46.39 -4.48
N ALA A 27 33.66 -45.95 -5.29
CA ALA A 27 34.23 -44.61 -5.21
C ALA A 27 33.19 -43.51 -5.49
N ARG A 28 32.29 -43.71 -6.46
CA ARG A 28 31.17 -42.77 -6.75
C ARG A 28 30.14 -42.72 -5.63
N TYR A 29 29.77 -43.85 -5.03
CA TYR A 29 28.86 -43.91 -3.88
C TYR A 29 29.47 -43.32 -2.61
N SER A 30 30.75 -43.53 -2.36
CA SER A 30 31.47 -42.93 -1.20
C SER A 30 31.54 -41.40 -1.33
N VAL A 31 31.73 -40.84 -2.53
CA VAL A 31 31.72 -39.39 -2.76
C VAL A 31 30.34 -38.82 -2.56
N LEU A 32 29.24 -39.52 -3.03
CA LEU A 32 27.88 -39.08 -2.79
C LEU A 32 27.48 -39.10 -1.31
N ILE A 33 27.92 -40.10 -0.55
CA ILE A 33 27.66 -40.20 0.91
C ILE A 33 28.44 -39.13 1.67
N ILE A 34 29.67 -38.81 1.24
CA ILE A 34 30.48 -37.75 1.88
C ILE A 34 29.89 -36.36 1.55
N LEU A 35 29.33 -36.12 0.33
CA LEU A 35 28.64 -34.87 -0.01
C LEU A 35 27.33 -34.71 0.77
N SER A 36 26.58 -35.78 1.03
CA SER A 36 25.38 -35.74 1.86
C SER A 36 25.65 -35.55 3.34
N ALA A 37 26.82 -35.99 3.84
CA ALA A 37 27.23 -35.75 5.22
C ALA A 37 27.76 -34.33 5.49
N LEU A 38 28.06 -33.55 4.42
CA LEU A 38 28.47 -32.14 4.52
C LEU A 38 27.29 -31.16 4.44
N MET A 39 26.06 -31.62 4.22
CA MET A 39 24.88 -30.87 4.60
C MET A 39 24.74 -30.90 6.13
N GLY A 40 25.64 -30.24 6.79
CA GLY A 40 25.51 -29.94 8.21
C GLY A 40 24.20 -29.22 8.39
N CYS A 41 23.22 -29.83 9.07
CA CYS A 41 22.13 -29.09 9.69
C CYS A 41 22.82 -27.99 10.51
N ALA A 42 22.76 -26.75 10.05
CA ALA A 42 22.97 -25.63 10.93
C ALA A 42 21.91 -25.83 12.04
N THR A 43 22.34 -26.35 13.18
CA THR A 43 21.49 -26.44 14.35
C THR A 43 21.16 -24.98 14.69
N ASP A 44 19.91 -24.59 14.48
CA ASP A 44 19.45 -23.31 14.98
C ASP A 44 19.69 -23.32 16.50
N THR A 45 20.65 -22.52 16.93
CA THR A 45 21.03 -22.41 18.36
C THR A 45 20.17 -21.35 19.05
N THR A 46 19.19 -20.76 18.32
CA THR A 46 18.30 -19.72 18.83
C THR A 46 17.14 -20.35 19.59
N ILE A 47 16.94 -19.91 20.82
CA ILE A 47 15.74 -20.22 21.61
C ILE A 47 14.83 -18.99 21.50
N TYR A 48 13.66 -19.15 20.85
CA TYR A 48 12.65 -18.12 20.82
C TYR A 48 11.89 -18.08 22.15
N VAL A 49 11.87 -16.90 22.76
CA VAL A 49 11.04 -16.60 23.93
C VAL A 49 10.24 -15.37 23.57
N GLU A 50 8.92 -15.51 23.52
CA GLU A 50 8.02 -14.42 23.16
C GLU A 50 8.05 -13.33 24.24
N SER A 51 8.24 -12.07 23.80
CA SER A 51 8.06 -10.89 24.64
C SER A 51 6.67 -10.32 24.44
N THR A 52 5.98 -9.98 25.51
CA THR A 52 4.72 -9.23 25.47
C THR A 52 4.93 -7.73 25.23
N ASN A 53 6.20 -7.25 25.30
CA ASN A 53 6.56 -5.85 25.05
C ASN A 53 6.86 -5.66 23.56
N GLN A 54 5.87 -5.86 22.72
CA GLN A 54 5.94 -5.70 21.27
C GLN A 54 4.61 -5.22 20.70
N ASN A 55 4.66 -4.54 19.56
CA ASN A 55 3.50 -4.19 18.75
C ASN A 55 3.77 -4.50 17.27
N SER A 56 2.74 -4.41 16.44
CA SER A 56 2.91 -4.42 14.99
C SER A 56 3.70 -3.20 14.54
N ARG A 57 4.54 -3.37 13.52
CA ARG A 57 5.18 -2.24 12.85
C ARG A 57 4.23 -1.55 11.86
N ILE A 58 3.27 -2.30 11.34
CA ILE A 58 2.30 -1.82 10.34
C ILE A 58 1.02 -1.41 11.07
N ASP A 59 0.72 -0.11 10.99
CA ASP A 59 -0.45 0.51 11.59
C ASP A 59 -1.33 1.23 10.57
N PHE A 60 -0.83 1.44 9.34
CA PHE A 60 -1.51 2.21 8.29
C PHE A 60 -1.53 1.47 6.96
N ILE A 61 -2.58 1.73 6.18
CA ILE A 61 -2.63 1.41 4.74
C ILE A 61 -2.77 2.72 3.99
N VAL A 62 -1.91 2.93 2.99
CA VAL A 62 -1.95 4.12 2.13
C VAL A 62 -2.31 3.70 0.71
N ILE A 63 -3.41 4.22 0.21
CA ILE A 63 -3.89 4.00 -1.16
C ILE A 63 -3.38 5.13 -2.05
N HIS A 64 -2.81 4.76 -3.19
CA HIS A 64 -2.30 5.65 -4.22
C HIS A 64 -2.99 5.40 -5.55
N ALA A 65 -2.91 6.37 -6.43
CA ALA A 65 -3.15 6.20 -7.86
C ALA A 65 -1.85 6.49 -8.63
N THR A 66 -1.56 5.68 -9.64
CA THR A 66 -0.25 5.66 -10.29
C THR A 66 0.04 6.85 -11.19
N SER A 67 -0.98 7.56 -11.70
CA SER A 67 -0.92 8.55 -12.78
C SER A 67 -0.29 8.03 -14.09
N GLU A 68 0.01 6.77 -14.18
CA GLU A 68 0.64 6.08 -15.30
C GLU A 68 -0.09 4.77 -15.61
N ASN A 69 0.06 4.25 -16.83
CA ASN A 69 -0.42 2.93 -17.19
C ASN A 69 0.33 1.82 -16.44
N PHE A 70 -0.18 0.59 -16.50
CA PHE A 70 0.38 -0.54 -15.75
C PHE A 70 1.88 -0.78 -16.04
N SER A 71 2.28 -0.79 -17.31
CA SER A 71 3.66 -1.11 -17.70
C SER A 71 4.65 -0.09 -17.18
N GLU A 72 4.32 1.20 -17.27
CA GLU A 72 5.17 2.28 -16.77
C GLU A 72 5.16 2.33 -15.25
N SER A 73 4.00 2.14 -14.61
CA SER A 73 3.89 2.00 -13.15
C SER A 73 4.77 0.87 -12.62
N LEU A 74 4.69 -0.31 -13.22
CA LEU A 74 5.52 -1.45 -12.83
C LEU A 74 7.02 -1.14 -12.99
N ARG A 75 7.40 -0.48 -14.11
CA ARG A 75 8.79 -0.07 -14.36
C ARG A 75 9.28 0.92 -13.28
N LEU A 76 8.51 1.96 -12.98
CA LEU A 76 8.88 2.99 -12.01
C LEU A 76 9.00 2.42 -10.60
N LEU A 77 8.08 1.55 -10.20
CA LEU A 77 8.03 0.98 -8.86
C LEU A 77 9.07 -0.13 -8.60
N THR A 78 9.67 -0.71 -9.67
CA THR A 78 10.61 -1.83 -9.54
C THR A 78 12.02 -1.51 -10.02
N THR A 79 12.21 -0.44 -10.78
CA THR A 79 13.52 -0.07 -11.35
C THR A 79 14.09 1.13 -10.61
N ARG A 80 15.38 1.06 -10.28
CA ARG A 80 16.06 2.17 -9.63
C ARG A 80 16.20 3.37 -10.59
N THR A 81 15.64 4.49 -10.20
CA THR A 81 15.71 5.78 -10.92
C THR A 81 16.50 6.81 -10.11
N SER A 82 16.65 8.04 -10.64
CA SER A 82 17.24 9.17 -9.90
C SER A 82 16.38 9.59 -8.70
N ASN A 83 15.06 9.38 -8.79
CA ASN A 83 14.11 9.61 -7.70
C ASN A 83 13.34 8.30 -7.47
N PRO A 84 13.92 7.34 -6.71
CA PRO A 84 13.39 6.00 -6.58
C PRO A 84 12.14 5.99 -5.72
N VAL A 85 11.10 5.32 -6.24
CA VAL A 85 9.84 5.06 -5.56
C VAL A 85 9.54 3.55 -5.58
N SER A 86 8.76 3.07 -4.65
CA SER A 86 8.29 1.69 -4.63
C SER A 86 7.02 1.56 -3.80
N SER A 87 6.23 0.52 -4.03
CA SER A 87 5.04 0.19 -3.26
C SER A 87 5.05 -1.30 -2.90
N HIS A 88 4.26 -1.70 -1.92
CA HIS A 88 4.13 -3.11 -1.56
C HIS A 88 3.32 -3.87 -2.60
N TYR A 89 2.29 -3.22 -3.14
CA TYR A 89 1.38 -3.81 -4.10
C TYR A 89 1.06 -2.86 -5.24
N LEU A 90 0.81 -3.45 -6.42
CA LEU A 90 0.28 -2.76 -7.59
C LEU A 90 -0.98 -3.52 -8.06
N VAL A 91 -2.10 -2.80 -8.14
CA VAL A 91 -3.40 -3.29 -8.60
C VAL A 91 -3.63 -2.80 -10.03
N PRO A 92 -3.65 -3.69 -11.03
CA PRO A 92 -3.80 -3.30 -12.43
C PRO A 92 -5.23 -2.92 -12.79
N GLU A 93 -5.38 -2.23 -13.94
CA GLU A 93 -6.65 -1.98 -14.62
C GLU A 93 -6.82 -2.92 -15.83
N LEU A 94 -7.99 -3.55 -15.98
CA LEU A 94 -8.21 -4.54 -17.04
C LEU A 94 -8.20 -3.95 -18.45
N ASN A 95 -8.71 -2.72 -18.58
CA ASN A 95 -8.80 -2.02 -19.86
C ASN A 95 -7.50 -1.30 -20.26
N ASP A 96 -6.45 -1.40 -19.43
CA ASP A 96 -5.13 -0.87 -19.74
C ASP A 96 -4.46 -1.73 -20.83
N PRO A 97 -4.20 -1.17 -22.04
CA PRO A 97 -3.61 -1.92 -23.13
C PRO A 97 -2.18 -2.40 -22.84
N SER A 98 -1.51 -1.87 -21.82
CA SER A 98 -0.19 -2.30 -21.39
C SER A 98 -0.23 -3.50 -20.42
N TYR A 99 -1.42 -3.88 -19.91
CA TYR A 99 -1.62 -5.04 -19.07
C TYR A 99 -1.87 -6.29 -19.89
N ALA A 100 -0.91 -7.22 -19.94
CA ALA A 100 -0.92 -8.34 -20.87
C ALA A 100 -1.67 -9.60 -20.39
N LEU A 101 -2.11 -9.67 -19.13
CA LEU A 101 -2.79 -10.84 -18.60
C LEU A 101 -4.30 -10.79 -18.88
N ALA A 102 -4.91 -11.95 -19.14
CA ALA A 102 -6.34 -12.07 -19.42
C ALA A 102 -7.26 -11.87 -18.19
N SER A 103 -6.71 -11.83 -16.98
CA SER A 103 -7.45 -11.61 -15.75
C SER A 103 -6.63 -10.73 -14.81
N LEU A 104 -7.29 -9.88 -14.05
CA LEU A 104 -6.64 -9.02 -13.07
C LEU A 104 -5.96 -9.84 -11.97
N ARG A 105 -4.73 -9.45 -11.63
CA ARG A 105 -3.96 -10.04 -10.52
C ARG A 105 -3.18 -8.95 -9.80
N VAL A 106 -3.24 -8.95 -8.49
CA VAL A 106 -2.38 -8.10 -7.66
C VAL A 106 -0.92 -8.47 -7.89
N HIS A 107 -0.07 -7.46 -8.08
CA HIS A 107 1.38 -7.62 -8.17
C HIS A 107 1.99 -7.24 -6.81
N SER A 108 2.65 -8.18 -6.16
CA SER A 108 3.45 -7.91 -4.95
C SER A 108 4.85 -7.50 -5.38
N LEU A 109 5.28 -6.30 -4.99
CA LEU A 109 6.55 -5.70 -5.41
C LEU A 109 7.56 -5.66 -4.27
N VAL A 110 7.14 -5.19 -3.08
CA VAL A 110 7.97 -5.16 -1.87
C VAL A 110 7.30 -6.02 -0.81
N PRO A 111 8.02 -6.96 -0.16
CA PRO A 111 7.48 -7.73 0.95
C PRO A 111 7.03 -6.84 2.11
N GLU A 112 5.91 -7.14 2.76
CA GLU A 112 5.33 -6.32 3.84
C GLU A 112 6.25 -6.14 5.05
N ASN A 113 7.19 -7.06 5.28
CA ASN A 113 8.21 -6.94 6.34
C ASN A 113 9.37 -6.01 5.97
N ARG A 114 9.34 -5.40 4.78
CA ARG A 114 10.29 -4.39 4.32
C ARG A 114 9.60 -3.05 4.16
N ARG A 115 10.39 -1.99 4.12
CA ARG A 115 9.95 -0.62 3.87
C ARG A 115 9.87 -0.37 2.36
N ALA A 116 8.69 -0.06 1.84
CA ALA A 116 8.51 0.53 0.52
C ALA A 116 8.60 2.07 0.60
N TRP A 117 8.87 2.73 -0.53
CA TRP A 117 9.07 4.19 -0.61
C TRP A 117 7.93 4.83 -1.41
N HIS A 118 6.75 4.93 -0.80
CA HIS A 118 5.53 5.41 -1.45
C HIS A 118 4.97 6.72 -0.86
N ALA A 119 5.11 6.95 0.45
CA ALA A 119 4.47 8.07 1.13
C ALA A 119 5.25 9.39 1.05
N GLY A 120 6.60 9.33 0.87
CA GLY A 120 7.45 10.50 0.89
C GLY A 120 7.41 11.25 2.22
N VAL A 121 7.44 12.59 2.16
CA VAL A 121 7.16 13.45 3.33
C VAL A 121 5.67 13.37 3.61
N SER A 122 5.31 12.85 4.76
CA SER A 122 3.95 12.48 5.11
C SER A 122 3.70 12.56 6.60
N TYR A 123 2.44 12.75 6.97
CA TYR A 123 1.99 12.85 8.35
C TYR A 123 0.57 12.29 8.48
N TRP A 124 0.31 11.51 9.52
CA TRP A 124 -1.03 11.09 9.93
C TRP A 124 -1.03 10.74 11.42
N ARG A 125 -1.97 11.31 12.18
CA ARG A 125 -2.15 11.00 13.60
C ARG A 125 -0.84 10.99 14.40
N GLU A 126 -0.09 12.10 14.36
CA GLU A 126 1.19 12.31 15.05
C GLU A 126 2.39 11.52 14.47
N GLU A 127 2.15 10.58 13.53
CA GLU A 127 3.22 9.86 12.88
C GLU A 127 3.75 10.62 11.65
N VAL A 128 5.06 10.73 11.54
CA VAL A 128 5.77 11.36 10.42
C VAL A 128 6.51 10.30 9.61
N GLY A 129 6.49 10.45 8.29
CA GLY A 129 7.25 9.55 7.42
C GLY A 129 6.67 8.14 7.37
N LEU A 130 5.41 8.01 6.98
CA LEU A 130 4.60 6.79 7.05
C LEU A 130 5.18 5.57 6.34
N ASN A 131 6.20 5.71 5.48
CA ASN A 131 6.88 4.57 4.87
C ASN A 131 7.33 3.49 5.87
N ASP A 132 7.65 3.88 7.10
CA ASP A 132 8.15 2.95 8.11
C ASP A 132 7.05 2.12 8.78
N ARG A 133 5.80 2.59 8.72
CA ARG A 133 4.67 2.03 9.47
C ARG A 133 3.45 1.69 8.62
N SER A 134 3.57 1.71 7.30
CA SER A 134 2.44 1.50 6.40
C SER A 134 2.70 0.44 5.34
N ILE A 135 1.60 -0.06 4.77
CA ILE A 135 1.56 -0.78 3.51
C ILE A 135 1.05 0.19 2.45
N GLY A 136 1.87 0.47 1.42
CA GLY A 136 1.45 1.25 0.25
C GLY A 136 0.88 0.35 -0.83
N ILE A 137 -0.26 0.75 -1.39
CA ILE A 137 -0.94 0.07 -2.49
C ILE A 137 -1.14 1.08 -3.61
N GLU A 138 -0.51 0.82 -4.74
CA GLU A 138 -0.70 1.59 -5.97
C GLU A 138 -1.83 0.97 -6.79
N VAL A 139 -2.82 1.78 -7.15
CA VAL A 139 -3.94 1.38 -8.01
C VAL A 139 -3.76 2.07 -9.35
N VAL A 140 -3.66 1.29 -10.43
CA VAL A 140 -3.47 1.85 -11.77
C VAL A 140 -4.64 2.75 -12.13
N ASN A 141 -4.34 4.01 -12.36
CA ASN A 141 -5.28 5.03 -12.79
C ASN A 141 -4.48 6.18 -13.41
N GLU A 142 -4.76 6.49 -14.68
CA GLU A 142 -3.99 7.48 -15.45
C GLU A 142 -4.54 8.91 -15.25
N PHE A 143 -4.78 9.30 -14.00
CA PHE A 143 -5.18 10.67 -13.72
C PHE A 143 -4.09 11.67 -14.14
N LYS A 144 -4.51 12.85 -14.57
CA LYS A 144 -3.61 13.91 -15.04
C LYS A 144 -3.97 15.22 -14.39
N CYS A 145 -2.97 15.90 -13.85
CA CYS A 145 -3.12 17.26 -13.35
C CYS A 145 -2.42 18.24 -14.27
N SER A 146 -2.94 19.46 -14.36
CA SER A 146 -2.29 20.54 -15.10
C SER A 146 -0.88 20.79 -14.53
N GLU A 147 0.13 20.91 -15.42
CA GLU A 147 1.46 21.30 -15.00
C GLU A 147 1.43 22.78 -14.62
N THR A 148 1.71 23.10 -13.38
CA THR A 148 1.98 24.47 -12.95
C THR A 148 3.47 24.72 -13.08
N GLN A 149 3.87 25.82 -13.72
CA GLN A 149 5.28 26.24 -13.82
C GLN A 149 5.77 26.92 -12.53
N LEU A 150 4.92 27.04 -11.53
CA LEU A 150 5.24 27.67 -10.25
C LEU A 150 6.00 26.71 -9.32
N PRO A 151 6.91 27.21 -8.48
CA PRO A 151 7.46 26.42 -7.36
C PRO A 151 6.33 25.88 -6.49
N VAL A 152 6.49 24.68 -5.93
CA VAL A 152 5.48 24.02 -5.08
C VAL A 152 4.99 24.94 -3.94
N SER A 153 5.86 25.84 -3.44
CA SER A 153 5.55 26.84 -2.42
C SER A 153 4.62 27.98 -2.90
N GLU A 154 4.42 28.11 -4.19
CA GLU A 154 3.64 29.18 -4.82
C GLU A 154 2.41 28.65 -5.57
N ILE A 155 2.25 27.32 -5.66
CA ILE A 155 1.11 26.68 -6.30
C ILE A 155 -0.11 26.84 -5.38
N GLN A 156 -1.14 27.48 -5.90
CA GLN A 156 -2.46 27.45 -5.27
C GLN A 156 -3.23 26.23 -5.78
N LEU A 157 -3.89 25.49 -4.90
CA LEU A 157 -4.60 24.26 -5.27
C LEU A 157 -5.75 24.47 -6.25
N ASP A 158 -6.36 25.64 -6.23
CA ASP A 158 -7.40 26.08 -7.17
C ASP A 158 -6.86 26.31 -8.60
N GLU A 159 -5.54 26.42 -8.76
CA GLU A 159 -4.86 26.52 -10.07
C GLU A 159 -4.52 25.16 -10.67
N VAL A 160 -4.63 24.07 -9.92
CA VAL A 160 -4.34 22.70 -10.38
C VAL A 160 -5.64 21.99 -10.72
N GLU A 161 -5.97 21.96 -11.99
CA GLU A 161 -7.04 21.10 -12.50
C GLU A 161 -6.51 19.68 -12.71
N CYS A 162 -7.18 18.71 -12.12
CA CYS A 162 -6.90 17.29 -12.32
C CYS A 162 -8.10 16.61 -12.98
N ASP A 163 -7.82 15.81 -14.00
CA ASP A 163 -8.77 14.87 -14.59
C ASP A 163 -8.56 13.50 -13.97
N PHE A 164 -9.56 13.01 -13.24
CA PHE A 164 -9.51 11.73 -12.55
C PHE A 164 -10.44 10.73 -13.26
N PRO A 165 -9.91 9.72 -13.97
CA PRO A 165 -10.71 8.61 -14.46
C PRO A 165 -11.38 7.83 -13.32
N SER A 166 -12.54 7.24 -13.58
CA SER A 166 -13.17 6.30 -12.64
C SER A 166 -12.38 5.00 -12.56
N TYR A 167 -12.53 4.30 -11.44
CA TYR A 167 -12.00 2.96 -11.21
C TYR A 167 -13.03 1.93 -11.67
N SER A 168 -12.59 0.84 -12.31
CA SER A 168 -13.50 -0.24 -12.71
C SER A 168 -13.94 -1.09 -11.51
N ASP A 169 -15.13 -1.68 -11.60
CA ASP A 169 -15.65 -2.52 -10.54
C ASP A 169 -14.75 -3.73 -10.30
N GLU A 170 -14.22 -4.35 -11.36
CA GLU A 170 -13.30 -5.49 -11.29
C GLU A 170 -11.98 -5.13 -10.57
N GLN A 171 -11.46 -3.94 -10.82
CA GLN A 171 -10.27 -3.44 -10.15
C GLN A 171 -10.52 -3.23 -8.65
N ILE A 172 -11.65 -2.66 -8.29
CA ILE A 172 -12.04 -2.43 -6.90
C ILE A 172 -12.34 -3.74 -6.17
N GLU A 173 -12.99 -4.72 -6.80
CA GLU A 173 -13.17 -6.06 -6.23
C GLU A 173 -11.83 -6.75 -5.94
N LEU A 174 -10.87 -6.63 -6.84
CA LEU A 174 -9.51 -7.13 -6.64
C LEU A 174 -8.83 -6.44 -5.45
N LEU A 175 -8.95 -5.12 -5.34
CA LEU A 175 -8.42 -4.32 -4.24
C LEU A 175 -9.08 -4.71 -2.90
N VAL A 176 -10.39 -4.89 -2.85
CA VAL A 176 -11.13 -5.37 -1.66
C VAL A 176 -10.59 -6.72 -1.19
N GLY A 177 -10.37 -7.66 -2.10
CA GLY A 177 -9.77 -8.96 -1.79
C GLY A 177 -8.37 -8.83 -1.17
N LEU A 178 -7.53 -7.94 -1.71
CA LEU A 178 -6.21 -7.64 -1.16
C LEU A 178 -6.31 -7.02 0.24
N LEU A 179 -7.14 -5.99 0.42
CA LEU A 179 -7.32 -5.28 1.69
C LEU A 179 -7.81 -6.21 2.79
N ASN A 180 -8.79 -7.06 2.53
CA ASN A 180 -9.25 -8.09 3.47
C ASN A 180 -8.12 -9.04 3.87
N SER A 181 -7.28 -9.45 2.93
CA SER A 181 -6.11 -10.29 3.20
C SER A 181 -5.08 -9.56 4.08
N ILE A 182 -4.82 -8.28 3.84
CA ILE A 182 -3.92 -7.46 4.67
C ILE A 182 -4.50 -7.29 6.09
N LEU A 183 -5.76 -6.89 6.21
CA LEU A 183 -6.42 -6.68 7.50
C LEU A 183 -6.50 -7.96 8.34
N SER A 184 -6.59 -9.13 7.71
CA SER A 184 -6.51 -10.41 8.44
C SER A 184 -5.13 -10.67 9.07
N ARG A 185 -4.05 -10.12 8.49
CA ARG A 185 -2.69 -10.19 9.03
C ARG A 185 -2.38 -9.07 10.02
N TYR A 186 -3.03 -7.92 9.85
CA TYR A 186 -2.85 -6.71 10.66
C TYR A 186 -4.17 -6.24 11.26
N PRO A 187 -4.79 -7.02 12.16
CA PRO A 187 -6.15 -6.76 12.67
C PRO A 187 -6.25 -5.52 13.57
N ASN A 188 -5.11 -4.91 13.93
CA ASN A 188 -5.06 -3.71 14.77
C ASN A 188 -5.10 -2.41 13.96
N ILE A 189 -5.09 -2.46 12.63
CA ILE A 189 -5.25 -1.26 11.80
C ILE A 189 -6.68 -0.74 12.00
N ASN A 190 -6.81 0.51 12.48
CA ASN A 190 -8.12 1.11 12.65
C ASN A 190 -8.70 1.51 11.29
N PRO A 191 -10.04 1.53 11.13
CA PRO A 191 -10.67 1.98 9.91
C PRO A 191 -10.20 3.37 9.43
N ILE A 192 -9.98 4.30 10.37
CA ILE A 192 -9.51 5.66 10.08
C ILE A 192 -8.04 5.74 9.64
N ASP A 193 -7.29 4.63 9.77
CA ASP A 193 -5.88 4.52 9.41
C ASP A 193 -5.69 3.87 8.01
N ILE A 194 -6.79 3.69 7.27
CA ILE A 194 -6.80 3.36 5.84
C ILE A 194 -7.06 4.66 5.08
N VAL A 195 -6.01 5.23 4.50
CA VAL A 195 -5.99 6.61 4.02
C VAL A 195 -5.52 6.72 2.57
N GLY A 196 -5.84 7.83 1.92
CA GLY A 196 -5.27 8.19 0.62
C GLY A 196 -3.92 8.90 0.78
N HIS A 197 -3.15 8.96 -0.30
CA HIS A 197 -1.93 9.78 -0.32
C HIS A 197 -2.22 11.27 -0.08
N SER A 198 -3.37 11.75 -0.57
CA SER A 198 -3.87 13.11 -0.31
C SER A 198 -4.07 13.40 1.17
N ASP A 199 -4.52 12.43 1.97
CA ASP A 199 -4.73 12.62 3.41
C ASP A 199 -3.44 12.88 4.17
N ILE A 200 -2.38 12.16 3.79
CA ILE A 200 -1.09 12.17 4.49
C ILE A 200 -0.07 13.19 3.94
N ALA A 201 -0.40 13.83 2.83
CA ALA A 201 0.47 14.78 2.13
C ALA A 201 -0.35 15.95 1.52
N ILE A 202 -1.17 16.59 2.35
CA ILE A 202 -2.24 17.54 2.01
C ILE A 202 -1.85 18.67 1.05
N MET A 203 -0.59 19.14 1.10
CA MET A 203 -0.09 20.23 0.25
C MET A 203 0.54 19.73 -1.05
N ARG A 204 0.62 18.41 -1.28
CA ARG A 204 1.50 17.86 -2.31
C ARG A 204 0.83 16.82 -3.18
N LYS A 205 -0.26 16.22 -2.69
CA LYS A 205 -0.87 15.05 -3.32
C LYS A 205 -2.39 15.18 -3.41
N SER A 206 -2.94 14.63 -4.50
CA SER A 206 -4.39 14.55 -4.72
C SER A 206 -4.86 13.12 -4.98
N ASP A 207 -3.93 12.16 -5.11
CA ASP A 207 -4.25 10.75 -5.31
C ASP A 207 -4.75 10.08 -4.00
N PRO A 208 -5.68 9.12 -4.09
CA PRO A 208 -6.24 8.49 -5.28
C PRO A 208 -7.35 9.27 -6.00
N GLY A 209 -7.68 10.48 -5.55
CA GLY A 209 -8.65 11.38 -6.18
C GLY A 209 -10.11 11.16 -5.76
N PRO A 210 -11.01 12.08 -6.17
CA PRO A 210 -12.41 12.09 -5.72
C PRO A 210 -13.25 10.94 -6.28
N LEU A 211 -12.80 10.28 -7.35
CA LEU A 211 -13.53 9.15 -7.94
C LEU A 211 -13.10 7.79 -7.37
N PHE A 212 -12.17 7.79 -6.39
CA PHE A 212 -11.86 6.58 -5.65
C PHE A 212 -13.03 6.21 -4.73
N PRO A 213 -13.56 4.97 -4.80
CA PRO A 213 -14.85 4.64 -4.19
C PRO A 213 -14.71 4.25 -2.71
N TRP A 214 -14.35 5.20 -1.85
CA TRP A 214 -14.16 4.99 -0.41
C TRP A 214 -15.42 4.42 0.28
N GLU A 215 -16.61 4.95 -0.05
CA GLU A 215 -17.88 4.47 0.48
C GLU A 215 -18.11 2.99 0.16
N LYS A 216 -17.78 2.56 -1.07
CA LYS A 216 -17.90 1.17 -1.52
C LYS A 216 -16.97 0.23 -0.73
N LEU A 217 -15.77 0.70 -0.34
CA LEU A 217 -14.87 -0.03 0.53
C LEU A 217 -15.47 -0.16 1.94
N TYR A 218 -16.02 0.93 2.47
CA TYR A 218 -16.69 0.94 3.77
C TYR A 218 -17.87 -0.03 3.83
N GLU A 219 -18.70 -0.12 2.78
CA GLU A 219 -19.79 -1.10 2.68
C GLU A 219 -19.28 -2.56 2.75
N GLN A 220 -18.01 -2.80 2.42
CA GLN A 220 -17.33 -4.09 2.57
C GLN A 220 -16.58 -4.23 3.90
N GLY A 221 -16.79 -3.30 4.85
CA GLY A 221 -16.14 -3.30 6.18
C GLY A 221 -14.69 -2.79 6.15
N ILE A 222 -14.26 -2.05 5.14
CA ILE A 222 -12.90 -1.56 4.94
C ILE A 222 -12.88 -0.03 4.99
N GLY A 223 -12.06 0.52 5.89
CA GLY A 223 -11.90 1.96 6.02
C GLY A 223 -13.01 2.63 6.83
N ALA A 224 -12.95 3.95 6.88
CA ALA A 224 -13.90 4.80 7.60
C ALA A 224 -14.82 5.52 6.62
N TRP A 225 -16.07 5.69 7.02
CA TRP A 225 -17.06 6.52 6.31
C TRP A 225 -18.03 7.12 7.33
N PRO A 226 -18.58 8.33 7.09
CA PRO A 226 -19.48 8.97 8.05
C PRO A 226 -20.79 8.21 8.19
N ASP A 227 -21.22 8.00 9.44
CA ASP A 227 -22.56 7.50 9.75
C ASP A 227 -23.62 8.56 9.38
N GLU A 228 -24.63 8.16 8.62
CA GLU A 228 -25.61 9.07 8.07
C GLU A 228 -26.48 9.73 9.16
N LEU A 229 -26.81 9.01 10.24
CA LEU A 229 -27.62 9.57 11.33
C LEU A 229 -26.82 10.59 12.15
N LEU A 230 -25.52 10.30 12.40
CA LEU A 230 -24.63 11.23 13.08
C LEU A 230 -24.38 12.47 12.19
N LYS A 231 -24.20 12.28 10.88
CA LYS A 231 -24.05 13.37 9.92
C LYS A 231 -25.27 14.30 9.93
N GLU A 232 -26.48 13.75 9.84
CA GLU A 232 -27.72 14.54 9.92
C GLU A 232 -27.87 15.27 11.27
N LYS A 233 -27.54 14.62 12.38
CA LYS A 233 -27.51 15.24 13.71
C LYS A 233 -26.60 16.47 13.72
N HIS A 234 -25.37 16.34 13.21
CA HIS A 234 -24.42 17.44 13.19
C HIS A 234 -24.78 18.50 12.13
N ARG A 235 -25.37 18.12 11.01
CA ARG A 235 -25.90 19.05 10.02
C ARG A 235 -26.98 19.96 10.64
N ALA A 236 -27.94 19.39 11.36
CA ALA A 236 -28.96 20.16 12.06
C ALA A 236 -28.34 21.10 13.09
N GLN A 237 -27.36 20.64 13.85
CA GLN A 237 -26.65 21.46 14.83
C GLN A 237 -25.92 22.65 14.20
N PHE A 238 -25.17 22.43 13.12
CA PHE A 238 -24.31 23.44 12.49
C PHE A 238 -25.02 24.33 11.47
N SER A 239 -26.24 23.98 11.08
CA SER A 239 -27.09 24.86 10.25
C SER A 239 -27.44 26.17 10.92
N SER A 240 -27.51 26.21 12.25
CA SER A 240 -27.80 27.41 13.03
C SER A 240 -26.54 28.20 13.44
N ALA A 241 -25.43 27.50 13.69
CA ALA A 241 -24.15 28.10 14.06
C ALA A 241 -22.99 27.19 13.70
N ARG A 242 -22.26 27.55 12.67
CA ARG A 242 -21.03 26.83 12.27
C ARG A 242 -19.94 26.96 13.36
N PRO A 243 -19.08 25.93 13.54
CA PRO A 243 -17.94 26.03 14.45
C PRO A 243 -16.95 27.09 13.96
N SER A 244 -16.19 27.66 14.88
CA SER A 244 -15.12 28.60 14.56
C SER A 244 -13.97 27.90 13.79
N ALA A 245 -13.14 28.69 13.10
CA ALA A 245 -11.92 28.19 12.46
C ALA A 245 -11.06 27.36 13.40
N THR A 246 -10.82 27.85 14.64
CA THR A 246 -10.11 27.11 15.69
C THR A 246 -10.69 25.73 15.95
N ARG A 247 -12.01 25.61 16.04
CA ARG A 247 -12.67 24.31 16.29
C ARG A 247 -12.55 23.37 15.09
N ILE A 248 -12.64 23.90 13.87
CA ILE A 248 -12.48 23.12 12.64
C ILE A 248 -11.04 22.59 12.52
N GLN A 249 -10.04 23.46 12.77
CA GLN A 249 -8.62 23.06 12.75
C GLN A 249 -8.34 22.00 13.82
N LYS A 250 -8.85 22.15 15.03
CA LYS A 250 -8.73 21.13 16.09
C LYS A 250 -9.40 19.81 15.66
N ALA A 251 -10.54 19.86 15.02
CA ALA A 251 -11.27 18.69 14.56
C ALA A 251 -10.48 17.93 13.46
N LEU A 252 -9.91 18.64 12.49
CA LEU A 252 -9.03 18.06 11.46
C LEU A 252 -7.77 17.44 12.07
N LEU A 253 -7.13 18.14 13.03
CA LEU A 253 -5.97 17.62 13.77
C LEU A 253 -6.33 16.36 14.55
N ALA A 254 -7.46 16.36 15.26
CA ALA A 254 -7.94 15.22 16.04
C ALA A 254 -8.24 14.00 15.14
N LEU A 255 -8.74 14.24 13.92
CA LEU A 255 -8.96 13.15 12.95
C LEU A 255 -7.65 12.56 12.42
N GLY A 256 -6.60 13.39 12.29
CA GLY A 256 -5.28 12.93 11.86
C GLY A 256 -4.51 13.84 10.92
N TYR A 257 -5.13 14.90 10.39
CA TYR A 257 -4.48 15.78 9.41
C TYR A 257 -3.39 16.65 10.05
N GLN A 258 -2.33 16.91 9.29
CA GLN A 258 -1.28 17.83 9.68
C GLN A 258 -1.76 19.27 9.51
N ILE A 259 -2.08 19.95 10.61
CA ILE A 259 -2.56 21.33 10.59
C ILE A 259 -2.15 22.06 11.89
N GLU A 260 -1.79 23.34 11.78
CA GLU A 260 -1.58 24.23 12.91
C GLU A 260 -2.88 24.94 13.27
N ILE A 261 -3.09 25.20 14.55
CA ILE A 261 -4.29 25.88 15.05
C ILE A 261 -4.00 27.39 15.07
N THR A 262 -4.28 28.06 13.96
CA THR A 262 -4.07 29.50 13.80
C THR A 262 -5.28 30.34 14.19
N GLY A 263 -6.47 29.73 14.19
CA GLY A 263 -7.74 30.41 14.43
C GLY A 263 -8.33 31.11 13.21
N GLU A 264 -7.68 31.01 12.05
CA GLU A 264 -8.12 31.55 10.76
C GLU A 264 -8.20 30.44 9.72
N LEU A 265 -9.14 30.53 8.77
CA LEU A 265 -9.19 29.61 7.63
C LEU A 265 -8.15 30.06 6.58
N ASP A 266 -6.94 29.75 6.87
CA ASP A 266 -5.75 30.05 6.07
C ASP A 266 -5.49 29.00 4.97
N PRO A 267 -4.48 29.16 4.10
CA PRO A 267 -4.18 28.19 3.04
C PRO A 267 -3.95 26.76 3.55
N GLN A 268 -3.29 26.54 4.69
CA GLN A 268 -3.13 25.19 5.24
C GLN A 268 -4.49 24.55 5.60
N SER A 269 -5.43 25.36 6.12
CA SER A 269 -6.79 24.92 6.41
C SER A 269 -7.52 24.49 5.13
N THR A 270 -7.37 25.26 4.05
CA THR A 270 -7.93 24.92 2.74
C THR A 270 -7.34 23.61 2.19
N TYR A 271 -6.02 23.41 2.32
CA TYR A 271 -5.38 22.14 1.92
C TYR A 271 -5.88 20.93 2.72
N ALA A 272 -5.97 21.07 4.04
CA ALA A 272 -6.46 19.99 4.89
C ALA A 272 -7.95 19.66 4.62
N LEU A 273 -8.78 20.70 4.45
CA LEU A 273 -10.19 20.55 4.08
C LEU A 273 -10.36 19.88 2.72
N ARG A 274 -9.58 20.31 1.71
CA ARG A 274 -9.59 19.69 0.39
C ARG A 274 -9.21 18.21 0.46
N ALA A 275 -8.15 17.86 1.17
CA ALA A 275 -7.75 16.47 1.37
C ALA A 275 -8.85 15.64 2.05
N PHE A 276 -9.44 16.18 3.10
CA PHE A 276 -10.60 15.61 3.78
C PHE A 276 -11.80 15.41 2.84
N GLN A 277 -12.11 16.39 2.02
CA GLN A 277 -13.23 16.32 1.06
C GLN A 277 -12.96 15.34 -0.06
N LEU A 278 -11.73 15.23 -0.58
CA LEU A 278 -11.35 14.22 -1.58
C LEU A 278 -11.66 12.80 -1.09
N HIS A 279 -11.52 12.55 0.21
CA HIS A 279 -11.80 11.26 0.82
C HIS A 279 -13.28 11.10 1.18
N PHE A 280 -13.84 12.02 1.96
CA PHE A 280 -15.14 11.85 2.65
C PHE A 280 -16.30 12.62 2.02
N ARG A 281 -16.02 13.50 1.06
CA ARG A 281 -17.02 14.31 0.33
C ARG A 281 -16.61 14.58 -1.12
N PRO A 282 -16.44 13.55 -1.93
CA PRO A 282 -15.88 13.68 -3.28
C PRO A 282 -16.73 14.54 -4.25
N SER A 283 -17.99 14.81 -3.91
CA SER A 283 -18.87 15.67 -4.72
C SER A 283 -18.50 17.16 -4.68
N ASP A 284 -17.73 17.59 -3.66
CA ASP A 284 -17.23 18.95 -3.51
C ASP A 284 -15.96 18.96 -2.68
N TYR A 285 -14.83 19.05 -3.37
CA TYR A 285 -13.48 19.06 -2.76
C TYR A 285 -12.77 20.40 -2.97
N SER A 286 -13.53 21.50 -2.90
CA SER A 286 -13.02 22.87 -3.04
C SER A 286 -12.03 23.30 -1.96
N GLY A 287 -12.04 22.64 -0.79
CA GLY A 287 -11.33 23.08 0.40
C GLY A 287 -12.07 24.17 1.18
N GLU A 288 -13.25 24.53 0.75
CA GLU A 288 -14.11 25.50 1.46
C GLU A 288 -14.89 24.84 2.60
N VAL A 289 -15.16 25.62 3.63
CA VAL A 289 -15.97 25.20 4.78
C VAL A 289 -17.43 25.45 4.53
N ASP A 290 -18.24 24.41 4.52
CA ASP A 290 -19.68 24.48 4.57
C ASP A 290 -20.28 23.58 5.66
N VAL A 291 -21.59 23.61 5.80
CA VAL A 291 -22.31 22.83 6.84
C VAL A 291 -22.14 21.33 6.61
N GLU A 292 -22.12 20.89 5.36
CA GLU A 292 -21.99 19.47 5.02
C GLU A 292 -20.61 18.94 5.40
N THR A 293 -19.54 19.62 5.00
CA THR A 293 -18.17 19.25 5.35
C THR A 293 -17.98 19.13 6.85
N VAL A 294 -18.50 20.12 7.60
CA VAL A 294 -18.41 20.12 9.07
C VAL A 294 -19.22 18.97 9.68
N ALA A 295 -20.43 18.72 9.17
CA ALA A 295 -21.27 17.61 9.64
C ALA A 295 -20.58 16.25 9.46
N ILE A 296 -19.96 16.02 8.30
CA ILE A 296 -19.18 14.82 8.00
C ILE A 296 -18.01 14.70 8.98
N LEU A 297 -17.23 15.76 9.15
CA LEU A 297 -16.06 15.76 10.06
C LEU A 297 -16.45 15.40 11.50
N TRP A 298 -17.52 16.02 12.03
CA TRP A 298 -17.98 15.69 13.37
C TRP A 298 -18.61 14.30 13.50
N SER A 299 -19.29 13.79 12.45
CA SER A 299 -19.77 12.42 12.41
C SER A 299 -18.61 11.42 12.55
N LEU A 300 -17.53 11.61 11.79
CA LEU A 300 -16.36 10.74 11.84
C LEU A 300 -15.66 10.80 13.22
N LEU A 301 -15.52 12.00 13.81
CA LEU A 301 -14.95 12.14 15.14
C LEU A 301 -15.80 11.44 16.20
N GLU A 302 -17.13 11.60 16.17
CA GLU A 302 -18.02 10.93 17.13
C GLU A 302 -17.94 9.41 17.00
N GLN A 303 -17.80 8.90 15.78
CA GLN A 303 -17.79 7.49 15.47
C GLN A 303 -16.44 6.81 15.80
N TYR A 304 -15.32 7.45 15.42
CA TYR A 304 -14.00 6.83 15.47
C TYR A 304 -13.08 7.43 16.54
N MET A 305 -13.32 8.67 16.96
CA MET A 305 -12.43 9.45 17.81
C MET A 305 -13.19 10.17 18.94
N PRO A 306 -14.07 9.47 19.70
CA PRO A 306 -14.96 10.13 20.66
C PRO A 306 -14.23 10.91 21.78
N MET A 307 -13.00 10.50 22.12
CA MET A 307 -12.16 11.23 23.10
C MET A 307 -11.69 12.58 22.53
N GLY A 308 -11.32 12.62 21.24
CA GLY A 308 -10.93 13.85 20.55
C GLY A 308 -12.07 14.86 20.42
N LEU A 309 -13.33 14.38 20.32
CA LEU A 309 -14.51 15.23 20.25
C LEU A 309 -14.77 16.00 21.58
N ALA A 310 -14.39 15.40 22.70
CA ALA A 310 -14.63 16.01 24.02
C ALA A 310 -13.76 17.27 24.27
N ASP A 311 -12.66 17.43 23.53
CA ASP A 311 -11.71 18.54 23.64
C ASP A 311 -12.00 19.69 22.64
N LEU A 312 -13.05 19.57 21.83
CA LEU A 312 -13.52 20.55 20.84
C LEU A 312 -14.60 21.45 21.41
#